data_61f67c4a644b746cdc50bebc76edb9aa
#
_entry.id   61f67c4a644b746cdc50bebc76edb9aa
#
_cell.length_a   1.000
_cell.length_b   1.000
_cell.length_c   1.000
_cell.angle_alpha   90.00
_cell.angle_beta   90.00
_cell.angle_gamma   90.00
#
_symmetry.space_group_name_H-M   'P 1'
#
loop_
_entity.id
_entity.type
_entity.pdbx_description
1 polymer ?
#
loop_
_entity_poly.entity_id
_entity_poly.type
_entity_poly.pdbx_seq_one_letter_code
_entity_poly.pdbx_strand_id
1 'polypeptide(L)'
;CGDTYNDKEVIQAAKDGRINMVNLDNVCRTMLATMFRNELFEKNPCKPLDWNKIYPGWNSDRHREMARQAARESIVMLENKDNLLPLSKTLKTIAVLGPGADDLQPGDYTPKLQPGQLKSVLSGIKAAVGKQTKVLYEQGCDFTTPDATNIPKAVKAASQSDVVVMVLGDCSTSEATNNVRKTCGENNDWATLILPGKQQELLEAVCATGKPVVLILQAGRPYDLLKASEMCKAILVNWLPGQEGGPATADVLFGDYNPGGRLPMTFPRHVGQLPLYYNFKTSGRRYEYVDMEFYPLYRFGYGLSYTSFEYSDLKIQEKSNGNVMVQATVKNVG
;
A
#
# COMPACT_ATOMS: atom_id res chain seq x y z
N CYS A 1 -15.75 11.55 16.56
CA CYS A 1 -16.95 12.41 16.45
C CYS A 1 -17.74 12.58 17.75
N GLY A 2 -17.29 12.06 18.89
CA GLY A 2 -18.02 12.12 20.16
C GLY A 2 -17.55 13.18 21.15
N ASP A 3 -16.35 13.67 21.00
CA ASP A 3 -15.68 14.46 22.05
C ASP A 3 -16.15 15.91 22.13
N THR A 4 -16.68 16.44 21.04
CA THR A 4 -17.11 17.84 20.94
C THR A 4 -18.38 18.15 21.74
N TYR A 5 -19.20 17.15 22.05
CA TYR A 5 -20.48 17.34 22.74
C TYR A 5 -20.38 17.35 24.29
N ASN A 6 -19.22 16.99 24.82
CA ASN A 6 -18.95 17.03 26.26
C ASN A 6 -18.23 18.32 26.70
N ASP A 7 -18.07 19.28 25.79
CA ASP A 7 -17.39 20.52 26.08
C ASP A 7 -18.24 21.39 27.02
N LYS A 8 -17.63 21.91 28.07
CA LYS A 8 -18.26 22.86 29.01
C LYS A 8 -18.83 24.07 28.29
N GLU A 9 -18.22 24.48 27.18
CA GLU A 9 -18.70 25.60 26.35
C GLU A 9 -20.03 25.28 25.67
N VAL A 10 -20.24 24.04 25.19
CA VAL A 10 -21.54 23.64 24.59
C VAL A 10 -22.65 23.63 25.63
N ILE A 11 -22.36 23.12 26.86
CA ILE A 11 -23.28 23.13 27.98
C ILE A 11 -23.61 24.56 28.36
N GLN A 12 -22.64 25.45 28.44
CA GLN A 12 -22.87 26.85 28.78
C GLN A 12 -23.66 27.55 27.68
N ALA A 13 -23.37 27.30 26.39
CA ALA A 13 -24.07 27.83 25.26
C ALA A 13 -25.57 27.42 25.25
N ALA A 14 -25.87 26.19 25.68
CA ALA A 14 -27.24 25.75 25.85
C ALA A 14 -27.97 26.53 26.99
N LYS A 15 -27.28 26.71 28.14
CA LYS A 15 -27.82 27.47 29.28
C LYS A 15 -28.04 28.94 28.95
N ASP A 16 -27.17 29.51 28.14
CA ASP A 16 -27.26 30.92 27.71
C ASP A 16 -28.28 31.16 26.56
N GLY A 17 -28.94 30.10 26.09
CA GLY A 17 -29.91 30.20 24.98
C GLY A 17 -29.26 30.39 23.60
N ARG A 18 -27.94 30.22 23.49
CA ARG A 18 -27.20 30.32 22.20
C ARG A 18 -27.37 29.08 21.32
N ILE A 19 -27.86 27.98 21.87
CA ILE A 19 -28.18 26.76 21.15
C ILE A 19 -29.70 26.62 21.07
N ASN A 20 -30.22 26.30 19.88
CA ASN A 20 -31.62 25.97 19.71
C ASN A 20 -31.95 24.63 20.39
N MET A 21 -32.67 24.69 21.51
CA MET A 21 -33.00 23.51 22.30
C MET A 21 -33.85 22.50 21.52
N VAL A 22 -34.70 22.94 20.57
CA VAL A 22 -35.47 22.02 19.71
C VAL A 22 -34.52 21.12 18.89
N ASN A 23 -33.45 21.68 18.38
CA ASN A 23 -32.44 20.90 17.64
C ASN A 23 -31.72 19.92 18.57
N LEU A 24 -31.35 20.36 19.76
CA LEU A 24 -30.71 19.52 20.75
C LEU A 24 -31.63 18.36 21.17
N ASP A 25 -32.91 18.64 21.44
CA ASP A 25 -33.90 17.61 21.80
C ASP A 25 -34.11 16.60 20.65
N ASN A 26 -34.10 17.06 19.40
CA ASN A 26 -34.19 16.15 18.23
C ASN A 26 -32.99 15.24 18.12
N VAL A 27 -31.77 15.73 18.35
CA VAL A 27 -30.56 14.92 18.36
C VAL A 27 -30.61 13.88 19.49
N CYS A 28 -30.94 14.31 20.72
CA CYS A 28 -31.10 13.42 21.87
C CYS A 28 -32.18 12.35 21.61
N ARG A 29 -33.33 12.75 21.07
CA ARG A 29 -34.41 11.79 20.73
C ARG A 29 -33.97 10.76 19.71
N THR A 30 -33.19 11.16 18.69
CA THR A 30 -32.64 10.23 17.68
C THR A 30 -31.68 9.23 18.31
N MET A 31 -30.76 9.68 19.17
CA MET A 31 -29.84 8.82 19.89
C MET A 31 -30.59 7.85 20.81
N LEU A 32 -31.47 8.35 21.64
CA LEU A 32 -32.27 7.53 22.56
C LEU A 32 -33.12 6.51 21.80
N ALA A 33 -33.79 6.91 20.72
CA ALA A 33 -34.55 5.98 19.89
C ALA A 33 -33.69 4.85 19.33
N THR A 34 -32.44 5.15 18.94
CA THR A 34 -31.48 4.13 18.49
C THR A 34 -31.09 3.20 19.64
N MET A 35 -30.85 3.74 20.83
CA MET A 35 -30.53 2.95 22.02
C MET A 35 -31.70 2.04 22.42
N PHE A 36 -32.95 2.53 22.40
CA PHE A 36 -34.13 1.71 22.65
C PHE A 36 -34.31 0.60 21.60
N ARG A 37 -34.16 0.91 20.32
CA ARG A 37 -34.26 -0.10 19.24
C ARG A 37 -33.23 -1.21 19.38
N ASN A 38 -32.05 -0.90 19.94
CA ASN A 38 -30.99 -1.88 20.20
C ASN A 38 -31.05 -2.51 21.59
N GLU A 39 -32.12 -2.26 22.35
CA GLU A 39 -32.35 -2.83 23.69
C GLU A 39 -31.20 -2.56 24.68
N LEU A 40 -30.56 -1.37 24.57
CA LEU A 40 -29.40 -1.04 25.39
C LEU A 40 -29.77 -0.70 26.84
N PHE A 41 -31.04 -0.44 27.13
CA PHE A 41 -31.54 -0.18 28.49
C PHE A 41 -31.92 -1.46 29.20
N GLU A 42 -32.33 -2.49 28.48
CA GLU A 42 -32.74 -3.80 29.02
C GLU A 42 -31.54 -4.75 29.16
N LYS A 43 -30.55 -4.60 28.29
CA LYS A 43 -29.30 -5.38 28.31
C LYS A 43 -28.25 -4.60 29.07
N ASN A 44 -27.50 -5.27 29.95
CA ASN A 44 -26.36 -4.63 30.61
C ASN A 44 -25.20 -4.43 29.58
N PRO A 45 -25.04 -3.23 29.01
CA PRO A 45 -24.04 -2.99 27.97
C PRO A 45 -22.60 -3.01 28.51
N CYS A 46 -22.46 -3.00 29.85
CA CYS A 46 -21.14 -2.94 30.50
C CYS A 46 -20.50 -4.31 30.73
N LYS A 47 -21.15 -5.42 30.38
CA LYS A 47 -20.47 -6.70 30.37
C LYS A 47 -19.47 -6.74 29.22
N PRO A 48 -18.18 -7.01 29.49
CA PRO A 48 -17.21 -7.21 28.43
C PRO A 48 -17.73 -8.28 27.46
N LEU A 49 -17.81 -7.94 26.18
CA LEU A 49 -18.18 -8.91 25.15
C LEU A 49 -17.05 -9.93 25.04
N ASP A 50 -17.37 -11.20 25.18
CA ASP A 50 -16.46 -12.29 24.83
C ASP A 50 -16.47 -12.44 23.31
N TRP A 51 -15.52 -11.77 22.66
CA TRP A 51 -15.40 -11.76 21.21
C TRP A 51 -15.27 -13.18 20.63
N ASN A 52 -14.66 -14.10 21.35
CA ASN A 52 -14.53 -15.49 20.91
C ASN A 52 -15.89 -16.22 20.90
N LYS A 53 -16.83 -15.81 21.76
CA LYS A 53 -18.20 -16.35 21.76
C LYS A 53 -19.08 -15.69 20.70
N ILE A 54 -18.90 -14.40 20.45
CA ILE A 54 -19.71 -13.62 19.51
C ILE A 54 -19.26 -13.90 18.07
N TYR A 55 -17.94 -13.99 17.86
CA TYR A 55 -17.32 -14.23 16.55
C TYR A 55 -16.33 -15.39 16.63
N PRO A 56 -16.80 -16.64 16.81
CA PRO A 56 -15.91 -17.81 16.93
C PRO A 56 -15.05 -18.03 15.68
N GLY A 57 -15.40 -17.40 14.56
CA GLY A 57 -14.62 -17.41 13.31
C GLY A 57 -13.72 -16.18 13.12
N TRP A 58 -13.58 -15.29 14.13
CA TRP A 58 -12.71 -14.11 14.00
C TRP A 58 -11.27 -14.54 13.70
N ASN A 59 -10.69 -13.91 12.67
CA ASN A 59 -9.35 -14.21 12.17
C ASN A 59 -9.12 -15.70 11.86
N SER A 60 -10.17 -16.39 11.40
CA SER A 60 -10.08 -17.79 10.95
C SER A 60 -9.19 -17.93 9.72
N ASP A 61 -8.81 -19.16 9.38
CA ASP A 61 -8.04 -19.45 8.18
C ASP A 61 -8.72 -18.91 6.92
N ARG A 62 -10.07 -19.00 6.87
CA ARG A 62 -10.85 -18.42 5.77
C ARG A 62 -10.69 -16.91 5.68
N HIS A 63 -10.75 -16.18 6.79
CA HIS A 63 -10.56 -14.73 6.80
C HIS A 63 -9.15 -14.36 6.38
N ARG A 64 -8.14 -15.10 6.82
CA ARG A 64 -6.76 -14.87 6.42
C ARG A 64 -6.53 -15.15 4.94
N GLU A 65 -7.11 -16.22 4.39
CA GLU A 65 -7.01 -16.47 2.95
C GLU A 65 -7.72 -15.39 2.13
N MET A 66 -8.88 -14.90 2.57
CA MET A 66 -9.54 -13.76 1.92
C MET A 66 -8.67 -12.49 1.97
N ALA A 67 -8.03 -12.21 3.11
CA ALA A 67 -7.10 -11.08 3.24
C ALA A 67 -5.88 -11.24 2.33
N ARG A 68 -5.32 -12.46 2.23
CA ARG A 68 -4.21 -12.78 1.33
C ARG A 68 -4.62 -12.63 -0.13
N GLN A 69 -5.82 -13.08 -0.50
CA GLN A 69 -6.36 -12.93 -1.84
C GLN A 69 -6.52 -11.44 -2.21
N ALA A 70 -7.13 -10.64 -1.33
CA ALA A 70 -7.27 -9.21 -1.54
C ALA A 70 -5.90 -8.51 -1.69
N ALA A 71 -4.93 -8.87 -0.86
CA ALA A 71 -3.57 -8.34 -0.97
C ALA A 71 -2.91 -8.72 -2.31
N ARG A 72 -2.99 -9.99 -2.74
CA ARG A 72 -2.47 -10.44 -4.04
C ARG A 72 -3.06 -9.66 -5.21
N GLU A 73 -4.39 -9.47 -5.21
CA GLU A 73 -5.11 -8.76 -6.26
C GLU A 73 -4.80 -7.25 -6.30
N SER A 74 -4.42 -6.67 -5.16
CA SER A 74 -4.07 -5.25 -5.06
C SER A 74 -2.66 -4.92 -5.53
N ILE A 75 -1.72 -5.87 -5.53
CA ILE A 75 -0.33 -5.64 -5.92
C ILE A 75 -0.25 -5.25 -7.39
N VAL A 76 0.42 -4.11 -7.66
CA VAL A 76 0.64 -3.60 -9.00
C VAL A 76 2.10 -3.76 -9.40
N MET A 77 2.37 -4.43 -10.51
CA MET A 77 3.71 -4.50 -11.08
C MET A 77 3.91 -3.34 -12.06
N LEU A 78 4.87 -2.44 -11.74
CA LEU A 78 5.17 -1.27 -12.58
C LEU A 78 6.31 -1.53 -13.54
N GLU A 79 7.32 -2.29 -13.13
CA GLU A 79 8.49 -2.62 -13.94
C GLU A 79 8.84 -4.10 -13.79
N ASN A 80 9.29 -4.72 -14.91
CA ASN A 80 9.86 -6.06 -14.91
C ASN A 80 10.84 -6.20 -16.08
N LYS A 81 12.00 -5.53 -15.97
CA LYS A 81 13.03 -5.52 -17.00
C LYS A 81 13.69 -6.88 -17.10
N ASP A 82 13.93 -7.32 -18.32
CA ASP A 82 14.56 -8.58 -18.64
C ASP A 82 13.82 -9.80 -18.05
N ASN A 83 12.53 -9.67 -17.75
CA ASN A 83 11.71 -10.69 -17.11
C ASN A 83 12.35 -11.25 -15.83
N LEU A 84 12.91 -10.35 -14.98
CA LEU A 84 13.50 -10.75 -13.71
C LEU A 84 12.49 -11.47 -12.81
N LEU A 85 11.26 -10.97 -12.76
CA LEU A 85 10.15 -11.62 -12.07
C LEU A 85 9.38 -12.56 -13.03
N PRO A 86 8.92 -13.71 -12.56
CA PRO A 86 9.01 -14.21 -11.19
C PRO A 86 10.42 -14.72 -10.84
N LEU A 87 10.81 -14.53 -9.57
CA LEU A 87 12.09 -15.05 -9.06
C LEU A 87 12.05 -16.57 -8.93
N SER A 88 13.21 -17.21 -9.18
CA SER A 88 13.34 -18.62 -8.89
C SER A 88 13.39 -18.88 -7.37
N LYS A 89 12.62 -19.86 -6.89
CA LYS A 89 12.69 -20.36 -5.50
C LYS A 89 13.99 -21.12 -5.19
N THR A 90 14.85 -21.34 -6.20
CA THR A 90 16.14 -22.05 -6.07
C THR A 90 17.34 -21.10 -6.07
N LEU A 91 17.14 -19.79 -5.99
CA LEU A 91 18.20 -18.81 -5.79
C LEU A 91 19.03 -19.17 -4.55
N LYS A 92 20.36 -19.01 -4.63
CA LYS A 92 21.25 -19.35 -3.52
C LYS A 92 21.15 -18.34 -2.38
N THR A 93 21.07 -17.04 -2.73
CA THR A 93 21.05 -15.98 -1.72
C THR A 93 20.14 -14.83 -2.17
N ILE A 94 19.21 -14.46 -1.30
CA ILE A 94 18.32 -13.30 -1.48
C ILE A 94 18.62 -12.32 -0.36
N ALA A 95 18.91 -11.06 -0.67
CA ALA A 95 18.94 -9.99 0.33
C ALA A 95 17.59 -9.31 0.39
N VAL A 96 17.00 -9.20 1.59
CA VAL A 96 15.74 -8.48 1.86
C VAL A 96 16.08 -7.27 2.70
N LEU A 97 15.94 -6.09 2.13
CA LEU A 97 16.48 -4.85 2.68
C LEU A 97 15.39 -3.78 2.82
N GLY A 98 15.68 -2.79 3.68
CA GLY A 98 14.82 -1.62 3.85
C GLY A 98 13.97 -1.64 5.11
N PRO A 99 13.45 -0.46 5.55
CA PRO A 99 12.70 -0.34 6.79
C PRO A 99 11.38 -1.12 6.78
N GLY A 100 10.72 -1.26 5.62
CA GLY A 100 9.49 -2.04 5.48
C GLY A 100 9.70 -3.55 5.32
N ALA A 101 10.94 -4.04 5.27
CA ALA A 101 11.21 -5.45 5.00
C ALA A 101 10.67 -6.39 6.09
N ASP A 102 10.86 -6.02 7.35
CA ASP A 102 10.35 -6.77 8.51
C ASP A 102 9.35 -5.97 9.35
N ASP A 103 8.98 -4.79 8.91
CA ASP A 103 7.96 -3.92 9.50
C ASP A 103 6.87 -3.61 8.45
N LEU A 104 5.87 -4.48 8.39
CA LEU A 104 4.72 -4.28 7.52
C LEU A 104 3.79 -3.24 8.12
N GLN A 105 3.55 -2.17 7.38
CA GLN A 105 2.71 -1.05 7.82
C GLN A 105 1.22 -1.36 7.59
N PRO A 106 0.42 -1.62 8.63
CA PRO A 106 -0.98 -2.02 8.48
C PRO A 106 -1.92 -0.86 8.13
N GLY A 107 -1.49 0.39 8.28
CA GLY A 107 -2.31 1.57 8.16
C GLY A 107 -2.91 2.04 9.50
N ASP A 108 -3.41 3.27 9.53
CA ASP A 108 -4.10 3.83 10.70
C ASP A 108 -5.44 3.10 10.93
N TYR A 109 -5.96 3.21 12.14
CA TYR A 109 -7.19 2.54 12.60
C TYR A 109 -7.16 1.02 12.57
N THR A 110 -6.00 0.42 12.31
CA THR A 110 -5.85 -1.03 12.46
C THR A 110 -5.96 -1.40 13.93
N PRO A 111 -6.83 -2.36 14.30
CA PRO A 111 -6.90 -2.84 15.68
C PRO A 111 -5.56 -3.43 16.10
N LYS A 112 -5.29 -3.39 17.41
CA LYS A 112 -4.08 -4.00 17.96
C LYS A 112 -4.02 -5.49 17.61
N LEU A 113 -3.04 -5.84 16.81
CA LEU A 113 -2.81 -7.21 16.38
C LEU A 113 -2.03 -7.99 17.46
N GLN A 114 -2.30 -9.29 17.55
CA GLN A 114 -1.49 -10.18 18.39
C GLN A 114 -0.13 -10.46 17.71
N PRO A 115 0.93 -10.72 18.48
CA PRO A 115 2.22 -11.12 17.93
C PRO A 115 2.09 -12.24 16.90
N GLY A 116 2.72 -12.09 15.73
CA GLY A 116 2.70 -13.06 14.62
C GLY A 116 1.46 -13.03 13.73
N GLN A 117 0.47 -12.18 14.02
CA GLN A 117 -0.66 -11.98 13.11
C GLN A 117 -0.28 -11.14 11.89
N LEU A 118 0.60 -10.18 12.06
CA LEU A 118 1.15 -9.38 10.95
C LEU A 118 2.37 -10.09 10.37
N LYS A 119 2.32 -10.42 9.09
CA LYS A 119 3.38 -11.17 8.42
C LYS A 119 4.15 -10.24 7.48
N SER A 120 5.41 -9.97 7.81
CA SER A 120 6.30 -9.12 7.04
C SER A 120 6.67 -9.73 5.68
N VAL A 121 7.16 -8.89 4.77
CA VAL A 121 7.71 -9.35 3.47
C VAL A 121 8.87 -10.33 3.69
N LEU A 122 9.74 -10.03 4.66
CA LEU A 122 10.84 -10.92 5.05
C LEU A 122 10.33 -12.30 5.48
N SER A 123 9.28 -12.34 6.31
CA SER A 123 8.69 -13.61 6.77
C SER A 123 8.03 -14.38 5.62
N GLY A 124 7.35 -13.67 4.71
CA GLY A 124 6.75 -14.26 3.51
C GLY A 124 7.79 -14.87 2.58
N ILE A 125 8.88 -14.16 2.30
CA ILE A 125 9.99 -14.68 1.48
C ILE A 125 10.64 -15.90 2.14
N LYS A 126 10.95 -15.84 3.45
CA LYS A 126 11.52 -16.97 4.18
C LYS A 126 10.63 -18.22 4.14
N ALA A 127 9.32 -18.04 4.16
CA ALA A 127 8.36 -19.14 4.08
C ALA A 127 8.23 -19.72 2.66
N ALA A 128 8.41 -18.90 1.63
CA ALA A 128 8.25 -19.30 0.22
C ALA A 128 9.47 -20.04 -0.34
N VAL A 129 10.68 -19.77 0.19
CA VAL A 129 11.91 -20.40 -0.30
C VAL A 129 12.28 -21.62 0.53
N GLY A 130 13.02 -22.54 -0.09
CA GLY A 130 13.51 -23.73 0.61
C GLY A 130 14.71 -23.45 1.53
N LYS A 131 15.09 -24.45 2.33
CA LYS A 131 16.22 -24.35 3.28
C LYS A 131 17.58 -24.12 2.59
N GLN A 132 17.69 -24.39 1.30
CA GLN A 132 18.88 -24.18 0.47
C GLN A 132 19.11 -22.71 0.12
N THR A 133 18.08 -21.86 0.20
CA THR A 133 18.17 -20.42 -0.09
C THR A 133 18.53 -19.64 1.17
N LYS A 134 19.66 -18.97 1.14
CA LYS A 134 20.06 -18.07 2.22
C LYS A 134 19.33 -16.74 2.09
N VAL A 135 18.60 -16.33 3.11
CA VAL A 135 17.95 -15.02 3.16
C VAL A 135 18.73 -14.12 4.11
N LEU A 136 19.36 -13.08 3.55
CA LEU A 136 20.04 -12.03 4.30
C LEU A 136 19.05 -10.91 4.59
N TYR A 137 19.12 -10.32 5.77
CA TYR A 137 18.27 -9.18 6.15
C TYR A 137 19.10 -8.06 6.74
N GLU A 138 18.87 -6.85 6.29
CA GLU A 138 19.37 -5.61 6.89
C GLU A 138 18.33 -4.50 6.67
N GLN A 139 18.02 -3.78 7.73
CA GLN A 139 17.08 -2.64 7.64
C GLN A 139 17.67 -1.48 6.81
N GLY A 140 18.98 -1.22 6.94
CA GLY A 140 19.73 -0.21 6.21
C GLY A 140 19.49 1.23 6.70
N CYS A 141 18.25 1.63 6.90
CA CYS A 141 17.85 2.90 7.49
C CYS A 141 16.45 2.79 8.14
N ASP A 142 16.05 3.79 8.91
CA ASP A 142 14.67 3.93 9.36
C ASP A 142 13.79 4.59 8.28
N PHE A 143 12.47 4.61 8.51
CA PHE A 143 11.53 5.24 7.59
C PHE A 143 11.77 6.75 7.44
N THR A 144 12.01 7.48 8.53
CA THR A 144 12.03 8.95 8.51
C THR A 144 13.25 9.60 9.15
N THR A 145 14.07 8.83 9.86
CA THR A 145 15.25 9.40 10.53
C THR A 145 16.36 9.73 9.52
N PRO A 146 17.20 10.72 9.77
CA PRO A 146 18.34 11.06 8.93
C PRO A 146 19.54 10.11 9.11
N ASP A 147 19.37 8.99 9.85
CA ASP A 147 20.45 8.06 10.15
C ASP A 147 20.74 7.14 8.95
N ALA A 148 21.97 7.19 8.47
CA ALA A 148 22.51 6.40 7.37
C ALA A 148 23.54 5.34 7.83
N THR A 149 23.78 5.18 9.13
CA THR A 149 24.89 4.38 9.68
C THR A 149 24.83 2.90 9.32
N ASN A 150 23.63 2.36 9.03
CA ASN A 150 23.45 0.96 8.66
C ASN A 150 23.41 0.72 7.13
N ILE A 151 23.45 1.77 6.29
CA ILE A 151 23.50 1.62 4.84
C ILE A 151 24.68 0.73 4.38
N PRO A 152 25.90 0.86 4.91
CA PRO A 152 27.01 -0.01 4.53
C PRO A 152 26.77 -1.50 4.80
N LYS A 153 26.01 -1.86 5.85
CA LYS A 153 25.64 -3.26 6.11
C LYS A 153 24.67 -3.78 5.06
N ALA A 154 23.69 -2.97 4.67
CA ALA A 154 22.75 -3.31 3.60
C ALA A 154 23.46 -3.49 2.25
N VAL A 155 24.39 -2.60 1.90
CA VAL A 155 25.23 -2.70 0.70
C VAL A 155 26.06 -3.99 0.72
N LYS A 156 26.65 -4.35 1.88
CA LYS A 156 27.36 -5.62 2.03
C LYS A 156 26.46 -6.82 1.81
N ALA A 157 25.27 -6.82 2.39
CA ALA A 157 24.29 -7.91 2.18
C ALA A 157 23.87 -8.00 0.70
N ALA A 158 23.60 -6.86 0.05
CA ALA A 158 23.30 -6.79 -1.37
C ALA A 158 24.42 -7.41 -2.23
N SER A 159 25.67 -7.02 -1.99
CA SER A 159 26.83 -7.53 -2.76
C SER A 159 27.02 -9.04 -2.66
N GLN A 160 26.56 -9.64 -1.57
CA GLN A 160 26.63 -11.08 -1.30
C GLN A 160 25.42 -11.87 -1.82
N SER A 161 24.44 -11.22 -2.44
CA SER A 161 23.22 -11.87 -2.90
C SER A 161 23.17 -12.05 -4.41
N ASP A 162 22.29 -12.94 -4.88
CA ASP A 162 21.97 -13.13 -6.30
C ASP A 162 20.97 -12.07 -6.75
N VAL A 163 20.06 -11.69 -5.86
CA VAL A 163 19.01 -10.67 -6.06
C VAL A 163 18.72 -9.94 -4.75
N VAL A 164 18.34 -8.68 -4.87
CA VAL A 164 17.91 -7.85 -3.74
C VAL A 164 16.42 -7.58 -3.85
N VAL A 165 15.67 -7.80 -2.77
CA VAL A 165 14.31 -7.35 -2.58
C VAL A 165 14.35 -6.22 -1.56
N MET A 166 14.00 -5.02 -1.99
CA MET A 166 14.05 -3.82 -1.16
C MET A 166 12.65 -3.30 -0.87
N VAL A 167 12.29 -3.11 0.40
CA VAL A 167 10.96 -2.65 0.82
C VAL A 167 11.06 -1.25 1.41
N LEU A 168 10.56 -0.27 0.68
CA LEU A 168 10.62 1.14 1.01
C LEU A 168 9.22 1.76 0.98
N GLY A 169 9.05 2.94 1.58
CA GLY A 169 7.80 3.69 1.50
C GLY A 169 7.39 4.40 2.78
N ASP A 170 6.09 4.32 3.08
CA ASP A 170 5.44 5.02 4.18
C ASP A 170 5.60 4.31 5.53
N CYS A 171 5.51 5.11 6.59
CA CYS A 171 5.32 4.69 7.96
C CYS A 171 3.96 5.17 8.47
N SER A 172 3.02 4.24 8.69
CA SER A 172 1.71 4.54 9.28
C SER A 172 1.69 4.32 10.79
N THR A 173 2.27 3.21 11.24
CA THR A 173 2.43 2.87 12.65
C THR A 173 3.74 2.13 12.81
N SER A 174 4.61 2.56 13.73
CA SER A 174 5.77 1.77 14.11
C SER A 174 5.65 1.41 15.58
N GLU A 175 5.57 0.12 15.89
CA GLU A 175 5.71 -0.37 17.28
C GLU A 175 7.18 -0.43 17.71
N ALA A 176 8.11 -0.44 16.74
CA ALA A 176 9.51 -0.73 16.99
C ALA A 176 10.31 0.47 17.54
N THR A 177 9.88 1.70 17.27
CA THR A 177 10.64 2.89 17.73
C THR A 177 9.73 4.05 18.11
N ASN A 178 9.81 4.50 19.35
CA ASN A 178 9.12 5.70 19.85
C ASN A 178 9.53 7.01 19.16
N ASN A 179 10.47 6.97 18.20
CA ASN A 179 11.06 8.14 17.54
C ASN A 179 10.79 8.23 16.04
N VAL A 180 10.14 7.22 15.43
CA VAL A 180 9.82 7.26 13.99
C VAL A 180 8.56 8.09 13.78
N ARG A 181 8.69 9.16 13.03
CA ARG A 181 7.56 10.02 12.68
C ARG A 181 6.72 9.33 11.59
N LYS A 182 5.41 9.27 11.79
CA LYS A 182 4.47 8.82 10.75
C LYS A 182 4.58 9.71 9.51
N THR A 183 4.45 9.11 8.35
CA THR A 183 4.41 9.81 7.04
C THR A 183 3.03 9.80 6.41
N CYS A 184 2.13 8.96 6.92
CA CYS A 184 0.74 8.85 6.47
C CYS A 184 -0.16 8.49 7.64
N GLY A 185 -1.47 8.61 7.44
CA GLY A 185 -2.49 8.37 8.44
C GLY A 185 -3.19 9.66 8.87
N GLU A 186 -4.14 9.56 9.81
CA GLU A 186 -4.91 10.72 10.25
C GLU A 186 -4.00 11.81 10.82
N ASN A 187 -4.17 13.04 10.32
CA ASN A 187 -3.38 14.22 10.69
C ASN A 187 -1.87 14.11 10.42
N ASN A 188 -1.43 13.12 9.64
CA ASN A 188 -0.04 12.96 9.24
C ASN A 188 0.05 12.84 7.73
N ASP A 189 0.83 13.72 7.10
CA ASP A 189 1.08 13.68 5.68
C ASP A 189 2.49 14.17 5.35
N TRP A 190 2.97 13.81 4.17
CA TRP A 190 4.28 14.15 3.66
C TRP A 190 4.12 15.09 2.47
N ALA A 191 4.64 16.30 2.54
CA ALA A 191 4.40 17.35 1.55
C ALA A 191 5.09 17.09 0.19
N THR A 192 6.10 16.22 0.15
CA THR A 192 6.84 15.89 -1.07
C THR A 192 6.52 14.47 -1.53
N LEU A 193 6.92 14.13 -2.76
CA LEU A 193 6.80 12.77 -3.29
C LEU A 193 8.12 11.99 -3.28
N ILE A 194 9.14 12.49 -2.60
CA ILE A 194 10.39 11.77 -2.39
C ILE A 194 10.28 10.79 -1.23
N LEU A 195 11.00 9.68 -1.29
CA LEU A 195 11.06 8.72 -0.20
C LEU A 195 11.58 9.39 1.09
N PRO A 196 10.90 9.18 2.24
CA PRO A 196 11.29 9.83 3.49
C PRO A 196 12.65 9.38 4.03
N GLY A 197 13.24 10.19 4.92
CA GLY A 197 14.49 9.86 5.61
C GLY A 197 15.65 9.59 4.68
N LYS A 198 16.30 8.44 4.86
CA LYS A 198 17.46 8.00 4.08
C LYS A 198 17.13 6.89 3.08
N GLN A 199 15.86 6.64 2.82
CA GLN A 199 15.43 5.54 1.95
C GLN A 199 15.93 5.71 0.50
N GLN A 200 15.94 6.94 -0.03
CA GLN A 200 16.48 7.21 -1.37
C GLN A 200 17.99 6.94 -1.44
N GLU A 201 18.75 7.37 -0.43
CA GLU A 201 20.18 7.14 -0.33
C GLU A 201 20.50 5.62 -0.22
N LEU A 202 19.70 4.90 0.57
CA LEU A 202 19.80 3.44 0.68
C LEU A 202 19.56 2.77 -0.68
N LEU A 203 18.52 3.17 -1.42
CA LEU A 203 18.21 2.63 -2.75
C LEU A 203 19.36 2.83 -3.73
N GLU A 204 19.88 4.05 -3.81
CA GLU A 204 20.98 4.40 -4.70
C GLU A 204 22.25 3.61 -4.37
N ALA A 205 22.60 3.51 -3.07
CA ALA A 205 23.78 2.78 -2.62
C ALA A 205 23.67 1.27 -2.90
N VAL A 206 22.48 0.69 -2.74
CA VAL A 206 22.26 -0.74 -3.03
C VAL A 206 22.27 -1.00 -4.54
N CYS A 207 21.63 -0.15 -5.36
CA CYS A 207 21.65 -0.29 -6.82
C CYS A 207 23.07 -0.14 -7.39
N ALA A 208 23.93 0.68 -6.77
CA ALA A 208 25.34 0.83 -7.15
C ALA A 208 26.16 -0.45 -7.01
N THR A 209 25.70 -1.47 -6.28
CA THR A 209 26.33 -2.79 -6.22
C THR A 209 26.26 -3.57 -7.54
N GLY A 210 25.44 -3.14 -8.50
CA GLY A 210 25.21 -3.81 -9.77
C GLY A 210 24.36 -5.08 -9.67
N LYS A 211 23.85 -5.42 -8.48
CA LYS A 211 22.95 -6.56 -8.30
C LYS A 211 21.53 -6.21 -8.79
N PRO A 212 20.78 -7.18 -9.34
CA PRO A 212 19.41 -6.96 -9.72
C PRO A 212 18.56 -6.62 -8.47
N VAL A 213 17.87 -5.48 -8.52
CA VAL A 213 17.03 -4.96 -7.43
C VAL A 213 15.57 -5.04 -7.83
N VAL A 214 14.75 -5.65 -6.97
CA VAL A 214 13.30 -5.57 -6.96
C VAL A 214 12.90 -4.59 -5.88
N LEU A 215 12.34 -3.44 -6.25
CA LEU A 215 11.77 -2.48 -5.31
C LEU A 215 10.32 -2.83 -5.02
N ILE A 216 9.96 -2.94 -3.77
CA ILE A 216 8.59 -3.01 -3.26
C ILE A 216 8.28 -1.67 -2.61
N LEU A 217 7.38 -0.90 -3.22
CA LEU A 217 6.86 0.32 -2.63
C LEU A 217 5.67 0.00 -1.74
N GLN A 218 5.81 0.22 -0.45
CA GLN A 218 4.77 0.05 0.55
C GLN A 218 4.27 1.44 0.98
N ALA A 219 3.22 1.92 0.32
CA ALA A 219 2.77 3.29 0.49
C ALA A 219 1.29 3.48 0.13
N GLY A 220 0.61 4.37 0.85
CA GLY A 220 -0.78 4.76 0.56
C GLY A 220 -0.92 5.83 -0.54
N ARG A 221 0.18 6.28 -1.15
CA ARG A 221 0.24 7.36 -2.15
C ARG A 221 1.28 7.09 -3.23
N PRO A 222 1.23 7.82 -4.36
CA PRO A 222 2.32 7.80 -5.33
C PRO A 222 3.58 8.46 -4.74
N TYR A 223 4.73 7.92 -5.11
CA TYR A 223 6.04 8.51 -4.88
C TYR A 223 6.71 8.87 -6.22
N ASP A 224 7.68 9.77 -6.17
CA ASP A 224 8.59 10.01 -7.27
C ASP A 224 9.49 8.77 -7.42
N LEU A 225 9.18 7.96 -8.44
CA LEU A 225 9.89 6.73 -8.74
C LEU A 225 10.78 6.86 -9.99
N LEU A 226 11.03 8.08 -10.49
CA LEU A 226 11.79 8.25 -11.74
C LEU A 226 13.16 7.58 -11.64
N LYS A 227 13.94 7.90 -10.62
CA LYS A 227 15.25 7.27 -10.40
C LYS A 227 15.14 5.76 -10.15
N ALA A 228 14.14 5.33 -9.38
CA ALA A 228 13.91 3.92 -9.13
C ALA A 228 13.58 3.16 -10.41
N SER A 229 12.79 3.77 -11.31
CA SER A 229 12.45 3.18 -12.61
C SER A 229 13.67 3.00 -13.52
N GLU A 230 14.69 3.82 -13.37
CA GLU A 230 15.94 3.69 -14.12
C GLU A 230 16.86 2.61 -13.55
N MET A 231 17.01 2.57 -12.22
CA MET A 231 18.00 1.75 -11.51
C MET A 231 17.51 0.33 -11.18
N CYS A 232 16.23 0.17 -10.86
CA CYS A 232 15.68 -1.12 -10.48
C CYS A 232 15.33 -1.99 -11.69
N LYS A 233 15.44 -3.29 -11.53
CA LYS A 233 15.01 -4.29 -12.54
C LYS A 233 13.53 -4.57 -12.47
N ALA A 234 12.92 -4.51 -11.28
CA ALA A 234 11.48 -4.66 -11.10
C ALA A 234 10.98 -3.71 -10.01
N ILE A 235 9.72 -3.27 -10.14
CA ILE A 235 9.05 -2.42 -9.17
C ILE A 235 7.64 -2.95 -8.95
N LEU A 236 7.31 -3.24 -7.71
CA LEU A 236 5.97 -3.59 -7.23
C LEU A 236 5.44 -2.49 -6.31
N VAL A 237 4.15 -2.16 -6.42
CA VAL A 237 3.44 -1.33 -5.43
C VAL A 237 2.54 -2.24 -4.62
N ASN A 238 2.83 -2.35 -3.33
CA ASN A 238 2.09 -3.19 -2.40
C ASN A 238 0.97 -2.44 -1.67
N TRP A 239 0.94 -1.12 -1.76
CA TRP A 239 0.06 -0.27 -0.95
C TRP A 239 0.28 -0.50 0.55
N LEU A 240 -0.82 -0.63 1.33
CA LEU A 240 -0.85 -1.08 2.71
C LEU A 240 -1.58 -2.43 2.74
N PRO A 241 -0.87 -3.56 2.55
CA PRO A 241 -1.47 -4.82 2.14
C PRO A 241 -2.10 -5.63 3.29
N GLY A 242 -2.16 -5.07 4.50
CA GLY A 242 -2.76 -5.73 5.66
C GLY A 242 -1.97 -6.92 6.20
N GLN A 243 -2.60 -7.70 7.09
CA GLN A 243 -1.91 -8.73 7.89
C GLN A 243 -1.25 -9.85 7.07
N GLU A 244 -1.78 -10.19 5.89
CA GLU A 244 -1.25 -11.24 5.01
C GLU A 244 -0.42 -10.68 3.85
N GLY A 245 0.01 -9.41 3.95
CA GLY A 245 0.76 -8.72 2.91
C GLY A 245 2.09 -9.39 2.56
N GLY A 246 2.83 -9.89 3.56
CA GLY A 246 4.11 -10.58 3.31
C GLY A 246 3.95 -11.85 2.47
N PRO A 247 3.09 -12.80 2.84
CA PRO A 247 2.78 -13.96 2.02
C PRO A 247 2.25 -13.61 0.63
N ALA A 248 1.35 -12.63 0.52
CA ALA A 248 0.83 -12.18 -0.77
C ALA A 248 1.92 -11.61 -1.69
N THR A 249 2.85 -10.83 -1.10
CA THR A 249 4.02 -10.33 -1.82
C THR A 249 4.92 -11.45 -2.30
N ALA A 250 5.17 -12.46 -1.45
CA ALA A 250 5.97 -13.61 -1.83
C ALA A 250 5.31 -14.42 -2.97
N ASP A 251 3.98 -14.60 -2.94
CA ASP A 251 3.24 -15.27 -4.02
C ASP A 251 3.49 -14.59 -5.37
N VAL A 252 3.45 -13.25 -5.39
CA VAL A 252 3.74 -12.49 -6.62
C VAL A 252 5.22 -12.61 -6.97
N LEU A 253 6.13 -12.38 -6.03
CA LEU A 253 7.58 -12.43 -6.30
C LEU A 253 8.03 -13.75 -6.93
N PHE A 254 7.47 -14.88 -6.49
CA PHE A 254 7.88 -16.21 -6.94
C PHE A 254 6.93 -16.84 -7.96
N GLY A 255 5.93 -16.11 -8.45
CA GLY A 255 5.04 -16.56 -9.52
C GLY A 255 3.94 -17.53 -9.09
N ASP A 256 3.72 -17.72 -7.79
CA ASP A 256 2.56 -18.47 -7.28
C ASP A 256 1.24 -17.72 -7.56
N TYR A 257 1.35 -16.42 -7.81
CA TYR A 257 0.25 -15.56 -8.22
C TYR A 257 0.69 -14.57 -9.30
N ASN A 258 -0.06 -14.49 -10.39
CA ASN A 258 0.19 -13.52 -11.47
C ASN A 258 -0.35 -12.14 -11.08
N PRO A 259 0.47 -11.07 -11.03
CA PRO A 259 0.01 -9.74 -10.64
C PRO A 259 -1.06 -9.22 -11.62
N GLY A 260 -2.22 -8.87 -11.09
CA GLY A 260 -3.36 -8.35 -11.85
C GLY A 260 -3.75 -6.92 -11.50
N GLY A 261 -3.16 -6.36 -10.46
CA GLY A 261 -3.47 -5.02 -9.98
C GLY A 261 -3.20 -3.93 -11.02
N ARG A 262 -3.97 -2.84 -10.95
CA ARG A 262 -3.81 -1.66 -11.80
C ARG A 262 -3.81 -0.41 -10.94
N LEU A 263 -3.03 0.59 -11.33
CA LEU A 263 -2.94 1.85 -10.59
C LEU A 263 -4.29 2.56 -10.53
N PRO A 264 -4.81 2.84 -9.33
CA PRO A 264 -6.05 3.61 -9.14
C PRO A 264 -5.80 5.12 -9.19
N MET A 265 -4.58 5.54 -9.46
CA MET A 265 -4.15 6.94 -9.56
C MET A 265 -2.93 7.06 -10.48
N THR A 266 -2.69 8.26 -10.96
CA THR A 266 -1.52 8.58 -11.78
C THR A 266 -0.27 8.76 -10.90
N PHE A 267 0.86 8.18 -11.30
CA PHE A 267 2.16 8.42 -10.67
C PHE A 267 2.93 9.48 -11.46
N PRO A 268 3.21 10.65 -10.89
CA PRO A 268 3.97 11.69 -11.55
C PRO A 268 5.45 11.33 -11.64
N ARG A 269 6.17 12.02 -12.52
CA ARG A 269 7.64 12.01 -12.56
C ARG A 269 8.24 12.87 -11.47
N HIS A 270 7.54 13.95 -11.10
CA HIS A 270 7.98 14.92 -10.12
C HIS A 270 6.77 15.64 -9.51
N VAL A 271 6.89 16.07 -8.26
CA VAL A 271 5.82 16.82 -7.56
C VAL A 271 5.35 18.07 -8.31
N GLY A 272 6.23 18.68 -9.11
CA GLY A 272 5.90 19.85 -9.93
C GLY A 272 4.85 19.61 -11.03
N GLN A 273 4.52 18.33 -11.34
CA GLN A 273 3.44 18.00 -12.28
C GLN A 273 2.05 18.10 -11.65
N LEU A 274 1.95 18.19 -10.32
CA LEU A 274 0.65 18.24 -9.64
C LEU A 274 -0.06 19.60 -9.83
N PRO A 275 -1.41 19.60 -9.99
CA PRO A 275 -2.32 18.46 -10.01
C PRO A 275 -2.30 17.70 -11.34
N LEU A 276 -2.30 16.37 -11.29
CA LEU A 276 -2.21 15.48 -12.44
C LEU A 276 -3.38 14.48 -12.46
N TYR A 277 -4.40 14.78 -13.25
CA TYR A 277 -5.62 13.98 -13.33
C TYR A 277 -5.60 13.08 -14.58
N TYR A 278 -6.03 11.81 -14.46
CA TYR A 278 -6.11 10.90 -15.62
C TYR A 278 -7.11 11.38 -16.68
N ASN A 279 -8.17 12.08 -16.26
CA ASN A 279 -9.22 12.62 -17.12
C ASN A 279 -9.01 14.09 -17.50
N PHE A 280 -7.75 14.54 -17.47
CA PHE A 280 -7.38 15.89 -17.84
C PHE A 280 -7.87 16.20 -19.26
N LYS A 281 -8.71 17.24 -19.38
CA LYS A 281 -9.16 17.71 -20.68
C LYS A 281 -8.02 18.47 -21.36
N THR A 282 -7.74 18.15 -22.61
CA THR A 282 -6.77 18.87 -23.40
C THR A 282 -7.19 20.33 -23.49
N SER A 283 -6.57 21.20 -22.70
CA SER A 283 -6.61 22.64 -22.97
C SER A 283 -5.69 22.91 -24.15
N GLY A 284 -5.93 23.96 -24.94
CA GLY A 284 -5.08 24.30 -26.07
C GLY A 284 -3.62 24.68 -25.71
N ARG A 285 -3.25 24.53 -24.44
CA ARG A 285 -1.88 24.66 -23.93
C ARG A 285 -1.30 23.28 -23.72
N ARG A 286 -0.30 22.91 -24.51
CA ARG A 286 0.66 21.89 -24.15
C ARG A 286 1.60 22.51 -23.12
N TYR A 287 1.65 21.93 -21.92
CA TYR A 287 2.67 22.29 -20.95
C TYR A 287 3.89 21.39 -21.24
N GLU A 288 4.91 21.98 -21.80
CA GLU A 288 6.20 21.30 -21.96
C GLU A 288 7.11 21.79 -20.85
N TYR A 289 7.69 20.86 -20.11
CA TYR A 289 8.75 21.17 -19.17
C TYR A 289 10.08 21.18 -19.92
N VAL A 290 10.99 22.08 -19.55
CA VAL A 290 12.31 22.18 -20.19
C VAL A 290 13.22 21.01 -19.76
N ASP A 291 12.98 20.47 -18.58
CA ASP A 291 13.87 19.53 -17.88
C ASP A 291 13.29 18.12 -17.75
N MET A 292 12.06 17.90 -18.15
CA MET A 292 11.44 16.56 -18.09
C MET A 292 10.29 16.41 -19.08
N GLU A 293 9.89 15.17 -19.34
CA GLU A 293 8.72 14.86 -20.15
C GLU A 293 7.41 15.31 -19.47
N PHE A 294 6.47 15.77 -20.29
CA PHE A 294 5.13 16.16 -19.84
C PHE A 294 4.31 15.00 -19.29
N TYR A 295 4.45 13.80 -19.89
CA TYR A 295 3.66 12.64 -19.50
C TYR A 295 4.06 12.13 -18.11
N PRO A 296 3.08 11.59 -17.33
CA PRO A 296 3.39 10.97 -16.05
C PRO A 296 4.34 9.78 -16.21
N LEU A 297 4.98 9.38 -15.14
CA LEU A 297 5.81 8.18 -15.13
C LEU A 297 4.95 6.93 -15.38
N TYR A 298 3.86 6.78 -14.61
CA TYR A 298 2.86 5.73 -14.82
C TYR A 298 1.45 6.32 -14.81
N ARG A 299 0.64 5.94 -15.80
CA ARG A 299 -0.72 6.44 -15.96
C ARG A 299 -1.70 5.69 -15.04
N PHE A 300 -2.83 6.32 -14.73
CA PHE A 300 -3.99 5.62 -14.18
C PHE A 300 -4.31 4.36 -14.99
N GLY A 301 -4.60 3.26 -14.31
CA GLY A 301 -4.90 1.98 -14.94
C GLY A 301 -3.67 1.19 -15.41
N TYR A 302 -2.45 1.72 -15.24
CA TYR A 302 -1.23 1.01 -15.60
C TYR A 302 -0.93 -0.14 -14.64
N GLY A 303 -0.35 -1.20 -15.17
CA GLY A 303 0.17 -2.35 -14.46
C GLY A 303 0.55 -3.45 -15.44
N LEU A 304 1.61 -4.16 -15.12
CA LEU A 304 2.13 -5.29 -15.88
C LEU A 304 1.57 -6.61 -15.34
N SER A 305 1.75 -7.66 -16.12
CA SER A 305 1.40 -9.05 -15.80
C SER A 305 2.54 -9.96 -16.24
N TYR A 306 2.62 -11.16 -15.70
CA TYR A 306 3.54 -12.19 -16.21
C TYR A 306 3.12 -12.76 -17.54
N THR A 307 1.88 -12.51 -17.95
CA THR A 307 1.33 -12.93 -19.23
C THR A 307 1.06 -11.73 -20.14
N SER A 308 0.90 -12.00 -21.43
CA SER A 308 0.59 -11.01 -22.47
C SER A 308 -0.77 -11.29 -23.09
N PHE A 309 -1.42 -10.24 -23.62
CA PHE A 309 -2.72 -10.35 -24.25
C PHE A 309 -2.70 -9.73 -25.64
N GLU A 310 -3.29 -10.41 -26.59
CA GLU A 310 -3.58 -9.89 -27.92
C GLU A 310 -5.03 -9.47 -28.00
N TYR A 311 -5.29 -8.32 -28.64
CA TYR A 311 -6.62 -7.79 -28.89
C TYR A 311 -6.87 -7.78 -30.39
N SER A 312 -8.00 -8.40 -30.81
CA SER A 312 -8.40 -8.49 -32.22
C SER A 312 -9.89 -8.33 -32.39
N ASP A 313 -10.34 -8.33 -33.65
CA ASP A 313 -11.75 -8.38 -34.06
C ASP A 313 -12.64 -7.28 -33.45
N LEU A 314 -12.10 -6.06 -33.32
CA LEU A 314 -12.89 -4.94 -32.82
C LEU A 314 -14.08 -4.68 -33.75
N LYS A 315 -15.30 -4.78 -33.21
CA LYS A 315 -16.57 -4.49 -33.88
C LYS A 315 -17.31 -3.44 -33.07
N ILE A 316 -17.76 -2.40 -33.76
CA ILE A 316 -18.56 -1.32 -33.18
C ILE A 316 -19.89 -1.30 -33.93
N GLN A 317 -21.00 -1.45 -33.24
CA GLN A 317 -22.34 -1.45 -33.79
C GLN A 317 -23.23 -0.46 -33.03
N GLU A 318 -23.81 0.46 -33.75
CA GLU A 318 -24.81 1.36 -33.20
C GLU A 318 -26.20 0.64 -33.22
N LYS A 319 -26.89 0.65 -32.07
CA LYS A 319 -28.23 0.06 -31.93
C LYS A 319 -29.29 1.11 -32.15
N SER A 320 -30.48 0.68 -32.60
CA SER A 320 -31.64 1.55 -32.87
C SER A 320 -32.11 2.39 -31.67
N ASN A 321 -31.72 2.01 -30.44
CA ASN A 321 -32.05 2.73 -29.20
C ASN A 321 -30.96 3.76 -28.79
N GLY A 322 -30.00 4.07 -29.67
CA GLY A 322 -28.88 5.00 -29.40
C GLY A 322 -27.75 4.40 -28.59
N ASN A 323 -27.82 3.13 -28.18
CA ASN A 323 -26.72 2.43 -27.53
C ASN A 323 -25.67 1.99 -28.54
N VAL A 324 -24.41 1.99 -28.16
CA VAL A 324 -23.29 1.47 -28.95
C VAL A 324 -22.84 0.14 -28.34
N MET A 325 -22.80 -0.90 -29.14
CA MET A 325 -22.23 -2.19 -28.76
C MET A 325 -20.80 -2.27 -29.28
N VAL A 326 -19.86 -2.54 -28.38
CA VAL A 326 -18.45 -2.75 -28.70
C VAL A 326 -18.08 -4.19 -28.36
N GLN A 327 -17.48 -4.88 -29.28
CA GLN A 327 -16.99 -6.27 -29.11
C GLN A 327 -15.52 -6.33 -29.54
N ALA A 328 -14.73 -7.09 -28.81
CA ALA A 328 -13.36 -7.41 -29.19
C ALA A 328 -13.02 -8.82 -28.69
N THR A 329 -12.09 -9.47 -29.37
CA THR A 329 -11.48 -10.71 -28.92
C THR A 329 -10.24 -10.39 -28.09
N VAL A 330 -10.15 -10.97 -26.89
CA VAL A 330 -8.96 -10.86 -26.01
C VAL A 330 -8.42 -12.27 -25.82
N LYS A 331 -7.18 -12.50 -26.27
CA LYS A 331 -6.50 -13.79 -26.18
C LYS A 331 -5.28 -13.66 -25.27
N ASN A 332 -5.17 -14.53 -24.27
CA ASN A 332 -3.97 -14.69 -23.49
C ASN A 332 -2.92 -15.45 -24.34
N VAL A 333 -1.73 -14.87 -24.52
CA VAL A 333 -0.66 -15.41 -25.39
C VAL A 333 0.69 -15.54 -24.66
N GLY A 334 0.74 -15.27 -23.35
CA GLY A 334 1.93 -15.41 -22.51
C GLY A 334 1.89 -16.57 -21.53
#